data_a525f54d617a0bc02f15859982de0c71
#
_entry.id   a525f54d617a0bc02f15859982de0c71
#
_cell.length_a   1.000
_cell.length_b   1.000
_cell.length_c   1.000
_cell.angle_alpha   90.00
_cell.angle_beta   90.00
_cell.angle_gamma   90.00
#
_symmetry.space_group_name_H-M   'P 1'
#
loop_
_entity.id
_entity.type
_entity.pdbx_description
1 polymer ?
#
loop_
_entity_poly.entity_id
_entity_poly.type
_entity_poly.pdbx_seq_one_letter_code
_entity_poly.pdbx_strand_id
1 'polypeptide(L)'
;MTNRIHHLNIACADPYELAGWWSQVLLGYQRSEEDFPGDPEALLIAPDGAGPGVLFCRVDDRATRSRLHFDVQPADHTRDEEVERLLAIGAALVSDQRRPDGKGWVVLADPEGNEFCVERSAAERVGG
;
A
#
# COMPACT_ATOMS: atom_id res chain seq x y z
N MET A 1 5.31 -2.54 -19.70
CA MET A 1 5.33 -1.93 -18.36
C MET A 1 4.38 -2.69 -17.44
N THR A 2 4.89 -3.17 -16.33
CA THR A 2 4.12 -3.99 -15.40
C THR A 2 4.31 -3.50 -13.96
N ASN A 3 3.44 -3.95 -13.08
CA ASN A 3 3.49 -3.62 -11.66
C ASN A 3 3.64 -4.88 -10.83
N ARG A 4 4.17 -4.70 -9.63
CA ARG A 4 4.13 -5.76 -8.62
C ARG A 4 3.28 -5.27 -7.44
N ILE A 5 2.68 -6.21 -6.74
CA ILE A 5 1.94 -5.88 -5.53
C ILE A 5 2.98 -5.64 -4.43
N HIS A 6 2.97 -4.42 -3.89
CA HIS A 6 3.90 -4.02 -2.83
C HIS A 6 3.35 -4.39 -1.47
N HIS A 7 2.12 -3.97 -1.18
CA HIS A 7 1.42 -4.29 0.07
C HIS A 7 -0.01 -4.68 -0.20
N LEU A 8 -0.53 -5.54 0.67
CA LEU A 8 -1.96 -5.72 0.85
C LEU A 8 -2.35 -4.90 2.08
N ASN A 9 -3.26 -3.95 1.92
CA ASN A 9 -3.66 -3.06 2.99
C ASN A 9 -4.94 -3.53 3.66
N ILE A 10 -4.95 -3.53 4.98
CA ILE A 10 -6.13 -3.88 5.78
C ILE A 10 -6.49 -2.69 6.65
N ALA A 11 -7.69 -2.15 6.47
CA ALA A 11 -8.20 -1.07 7.30
C ALA A 11 -8.69 -1.65 8.64
N CYS A 12 -8.32 -1.02 9.75
CA CYS A 12 -8.61 -1.55 11.08
C CYS A 12 -8.63 -0.44 12.13
N ALA A 13 -8.99 -0.80 13.35
CA ALA A 13 -9.01 0.13 14.47
C ALA A 13 -7.66 0.20 15.19
N ASP A 14 -6.97 -0.93 15.34
CA ASP A 14 -5.70 -1.02 16.07
C ASP A 14 -4.69 -1.82 15.24
N PRO A 15 -3.91 -1.14 14.41
CA PRO A 15 -2.97 -1.82 13.52
C PRO A 15 -1.95 -2.69 14.23
N TYR A 16 -1.35 -2.19 15.31
CA TYR A 16 -0.30 -2.92 16.01
C TYR A 16 -0.81 -4.25 16.57
N GLU A 17 -1.95 -4.21 17.25
CA GLU A 17 -2.56 -5.41 17.84
C GLU A 17 -3.04 -6.38 16.76
N LEU A 18 -3.67 -5.86 15.70
CA LEU A 18 -4.17 -6.71 14.63
C LEU A 18 -3.03 -7.36 13.85
N ALA A 19 -1.95 -6.62 13.57
CA ALA A 19 -0.77 -7.17 12.93
C ALA A 19 -0.16 -8.29 13.79
N GLY A 20 -0.09 -8.09 15.11
CA GLY A 20 0.38 -9.13 16.03
C GLY A 20 -0.47 -10.39 15.97
N TRP A 21 -1.77 -10.24 15.88
CA TRP A 21 -2.67 -11.38 15.71
C TRP A 21 -2.40 -12.11 14.39
N TRP A 22 -2.31 -11.38 13.28
CA TRP A 22 -2.07 -11.96 11.97
C TRP A 22 -0.68 -12.60 11.84
N SER A 23 0.31 -12.10 12.60
CA SER A 23 1.64 -12.73 12.61
C SER A 23 1.60 -14.17 13.13
N GLN A 24 0.57 -14.52 13.89
CA GLN A 24 0.38 -15.89 14.38
C GLN A 24 -0.34 -16.77 13.35
N VAL A 25 -0.97 -16.17 12.35
CA VAL A 25 -1.74 -16.89 11.33
C VAL A 25 -0.93 -17.08 10.06
N LEU A 26 -0.16 -16.07 9.67
CA LEU A 26 0.58 -16.05 8.41
C LEU A 26 1.99 -16.61 8.60
N LEU A 27 2.25 -17.75 7.98
CA LEU A 27 3.52 -18.46 8.14
C LEU A 27 4.71 -17.61 7.67
N GLY A 28 5.63 -17.36 8.60
CA GLY A 28 6.88 -16.67 8.30
C GLY A 28 6.78 -15.15 8.18
N TYR A 29 5.58 -14.58 8.26
CA TYR A 29 5.44 -13.13 8.28
C TYR A 29 5.87 -12.59 9.64
N GLN A 30 6.65 -11.54 9.64
CA GLN A 30 7.20 -10.96 10.86
C GLN A 30 6.86 -9.47 10.96
N ARG A 31 6.63 -9.01 12.20
CA ARG A 31 6.39 -7.59 12.48
C ARG A 31 7.62 -6.76 12.13
N SER A 32 7.40 -5.60 11.53
CA SER A 32 8.46 -4.63 11.33
C SER A 32 8.97 -4.11 12.68
N GLU A 33 10.29 -3.97 12.82
CA GLU A 33 10.90 -3.48 14.05
C GLU A 33 10.60 -2.00 14.32
N GLU A 34 10.14 -1.28 13.31
CA GLU A 34 9.80 0.14 13.45
C GLU A 34 8.42 0.36 14.07
N ASP A 35 7.58 -0.65 14.12
CA ASP A 35 6.22 -0.53 14.63
C ASP A 35 6.19 -0.52 16.16
N PHE A 36 5.21 0.18 16.71
CA PHE A 36 5.05 0.32 18.17
C PHE A 36 3.56 0.32 18.53
N PRO A 37 3.22 0.02 19.80
CA PRO A 37 1.82 0.06 20.25
C PRO A 37 1.21 1.44 20.05
N GLY A 38 0.02 1.49 19.44
CA GLY A 38 -0.65 2.75 19.13
C GLY A 38 -0.26 3.39 17.81
N ASP A 39 0.65 2.77 17.08
CA ASP A 39 1.06 3.25 15.75
C ASP A 39 -0.15 3.25 14.81
N PRO A 40 -0.37 4.32 14.01
CA PRO A 40 -1.45 4.35 13.03
C PRO A 40 -1.25 3.38 11.87
N GLU A 41 -0.05 2.80 11.71
CA GLU A 41 0.24 1.78 10.72
C GLU A 41 1.08 0.68 11.33
N ALA A 42 0.92 -0.55 10.84
CA ALA A 42 1.78 -1.67 11.21
C ALA A 42 1.99 -2.59 10.00
N LEU A 43 3.22 -3.03 9.81
CA LEU A 43 3.61 -3.83 8.66
C LEU A 43 4.03 -5.23 9.06
N LEU A 44 3.50 -6.23 8.38
CA LEU A 44 4.04 -7.59 8.40
C LEU A 44 4.85 -7.81 7.13
N ILE A 45 6.10 -8.20 7.33
CA ILE A 45 7.06 -8.41 6.25
C ILE A 45 7.00 -9.87 5.83
N ALA A 46 6.90 -10.10 4.51
CA ALA A 46 6.85 -11.46 3.95
C ALA A 46 8.15 -12.23 4.24
N PRO A 47 8.08 -13.57 4.32
CA PRO A 47 9.27 -14.40 4.54
C PRO A 47 10.34 -14.13 3.48
N ASP A 48 11.58 -13.94 3.90
CA ASP A 48 12.75 -13.69 3.04
C ASP A 48 12.56 -12.49 2.10
N GLY A 49 11.61 -11.59 2.43
CA GLY A 49 11.29 -10.45 1.58
C GLY A 49 10.64 -10.84 0.26
N ALA A 50 10.22 -12.09 0.10
CA ALA A 50 9.61 -12.60 -1.12
C ALA A 50 8.09 -12.49 -1.02
N GLY A 51 7.53 -11.64 -1.82
CA GLY A 51 6.08 -11.43 -1.85
C GLY A 51 5.67 -10.13 -1.18
N PRO A 52 4.37 -9.79 -1.27
CA PRO A 52 3.88 -8.53 -0.72
C PRO A 52 3.84 -8.56 0.81
N GLY A 53 4.12 -7.41 1.42
CA GLY A 53 3.87 -7.21 2.83
C GLY A 53 2.38 -7.02 3.08
N VAL A 54 1.96 -7.12 4.34
CA VAL A 54 0.60 -6.80 4.76
C VAL A 54 0.66 -5.58 5.66
N LEU A 55 0.04 -4.49 5.23
CA LEU A 55 0.05 -3.22 5.93
C LEU A 55 -1.31 -2.98 6.58
N PHE A 56 -1.31 -2.81 7.88
CA PHE A 56 -2.52 -2.53 8.65
C PHE A 56 -2.58 -1.03 8.90
N CYS A 57 -3.68 -0.39 8.50
CA CYS A 57 -3.83 1.07 8.59
C CYS A 57 -5.06 1.41 9.43
N ARG A 58 -4.88 2.33 10.38
CA ARG A 58 -6.01 2.82 11.16
C ARG A 58 -6.92 3.67 10.29
N VAL A 59 -8.21 3.39 10.35
CA VAL A 59 -9.24 4.20 9.71
C VAL A 59 -10.35 4.47 10.71
N ASP A 60 -10.90 5.70 10.69
CA ASP A 60 -11.94 6.10 11.64
C ASP A 60 -13.30 5.56 11.24
N ASP A 61 -13.58 5.48 9.93
CA ASP A 61 -14.85 5.00 9.42
C ASP A 61 -14.63 3.87 8.42
N ARG A 62 -14.70 2.64 8.91
CA ARG A 62 -14.50 1.44 8.09
C ARG A 62 -15.73 1.08 7.25
N ALA A 63 -16.88 1.71 7.53
CA ALA A 63 -18.10 1.41 6.79
C ALA A 63 -18.08 1.99 5.38
N THR A 64 -17.33 3.06 5.16
CA THR A 64 -17.28 3.76 3.88
C THR A 64 -16.05 3.41 3.04
N ARG A 65 -15.16 2.53 3.51
CA ARG A 65 -13.93 2.16 2.82
C ARG A 65 -13.81 0.65 2.70
N SER A 66 -13.19 0.21 1.60
CA SER A 66 -12.80 -1.19 1.46
C SER A 66 -11.81 -1.52 2.58
N ARG A 67 -12.01 -2.67 3.21
CA ARG A 67 -11.10 -3.14 4.26
C ARG A 67 -9.75 -3.59 3.67
N LEU A 68 -9.76 -3.96 2.41
CA LEU A 68 -8.57 -4.47 1.72
C LEU A 68 -8.42 -3.72 0.41
N HIS A 69 -7.21 -3.20 0.14
CA HIS A 69 -6.87 -2.63 -1.15
C HIS A 69 -5.40 -2.89 -1.46
N PHE A 70 -5.03 -2.84 -2.73
CA PHE A 70 -3.65 -3.04 -3.15
C PHE A 70 -2.87 -1.74 -3.12
N ASP A 71 -1.59 -1.83 -2.74
CA ASP A 71 -0.60 -0.82 -3.05
C ASP A 71 0.28 -1.41 -4.15
N VAL A 72 0.30 -0.77 -5.31
CA VAL A 72 1.13 -1.25 -6.41
C VAL A 72 2.36 -0.36 -6.55
N GLN A 73 3.47 -0.98 -6.93
CA GLN A 73 4.74 -0.30 -7.13
C GLN A 73 5.25 -0.59 -8.53
N PRO A 74 5.44 0.45 -9.37
CA PRO A 74 5.97 0.23 -10.72
C PRO A 74 7.33 -0.48 -10.67
N ALA A 75 7.53 -1.42 -11.58
CA ALA A 75 8.74 -2.22 -11.60
C ALA A 75 9.87 -1.58 -12.42
N ASP A 76 9.54 -0.92 -13.51
CA ASP A 76 10.51 -0.45 -14.51
C ASP A 76 10.30 0.99 -14.97
N HIS A 77 9.49 1.75 -14.22
CA HIS A 77 9.17 3.15 -14.57
C HIS A 77 8.74 3.89 -13.30
N THR A 78 8.47 5.19 -13.41
CA THR A 78 8.15 6.02 -12.25
C THR A 78 6.68 5.93 -11.86
N ARG A 79 6.38 6.34 -10.62
CA ARG A 79 4.99 6.47 -10.14
C ARG A 79 4.17 7.33 -11.11
N ASP A 80 4.70 8.49 -11.50
CA ASP A 80 3.94 9.43 -12.32
C ASP A 80 3.68 8.87 -13.72
N GLU A 81 4.66 8.18 -14.30
CA GLU A 81 4.46 7.48 -15.58
C GLU A 81 3.38 6.41 -15.48
N GLU A 82 3.37 5.68 -14.38
CA GLU A 82 2.37 4.63 -14.17
C GLU A 82 0.97 5.22 -13.98
N VAL A 83 0.85 6.31 -13.23
CA VAL A 83 -0.44 6.99 -13.06
C VAL A 83 -1.02 7.38 -14.43
N GLU A 84 -0.20 8.00 -15.28
CA GLU A 84 -0.64 8.39 -16.61
C GLU A 84 -1.05 7.19 -17.47
N ARG A 85 -0.27 6.12 -17.41
CA ARG A 85 -0.58 4.88 -18.14
C ARG A 85 -1.92 4.29 -17.70
N LEU A 86 -2.14 4.24 -16.38
CA LEU A 86 -3.37 3.65 -15.82
C LEU A 86 -4.60 4.51 -16.12
N LEU A 87 -4.47 5.83 -16.05
CA LEU A 87 -5.56 6.73 -16.45
C LEU A 87 -5.92 6.53 -17.91
N ALA A 88 -4.92 6.35 -18.77
CA ALA A 88 -5.15 6.13 -20.21
C ALA A 88 -5.89 4.83 -20.50
N ILE A 89 -5.77 3.81 -19.64
CA ILE A 89 -6.44 2.53 -19.85
C ILE A 89 -7.72 2.38 -19.02
N GLY A 90 -8.21 3.45 -18.42
CA GLY A 90 -9.54 3.46 -17.83
C GLY A 90 -9.61 3.61 -16.31
N ALA A 91 -8.49 3.77 -15.62
CA ALA A 91 -8.53 4.09 -14.21
C ALA A 91 -9.03 5.50 -13.98
N ALA A 92 -9.62 5.76 -12.82
CA ALA A 92 -10.11 7.08 -12.44
C ALA A 92 -9.31 7.60 -11.24
N LEU A 93 -9.01 8.88 -11.21
CA LEU A 93 -8.35 9.51 -10.08
C LEU A 93 -9.32 9.64 -8.91
N VAL A 94 -8.93 9.13 -7.74
CA VAL A 94 -9.72 9.25 -6.51
C VAL A 94 -9.11 10.30 -5.60
N SER A 95 -7.79 10.22 -5.33
CA SER A 95 -7.13 11.15 -4.44
C SER A 95 -5.64 11.25 -4.79
N ASP A 96 -5.15 12.48 -4.93
CA ASP A 96 -3.74 12.73 -5.20
C ASP A 96 -3.05 13.10 -3.90
N GLN A 97 -2.22 12.20 -3.40
CA GLN A 97 -1.48 12.38 -2.15
C GLN A 97 0.01 12.63 -2.41
N ARG A 98 0.35 13.03 -3.63
CA ARG A 98 1.73 13.40 -3.95
C ARG A 98 2.12 14.68 -3.23
N ARG A 99 3.36 14.72 -2.75
CA ARG A 99 3.89 15.86 -1.99
C ARG A 99 4.88 16.66 -2.83
N PRO A 100 5.11 17.95 -2.48
CA PRO A 100 6.09 18.77 -3.21
C PRO A 100 7.50 18.21 -3.18
N ASP A 101 7.85 17.39 -2.18
CA ASP A 101 9.17 16.76 -2.07
C ASP A 101 9.33 15.52 -2.99
N GLY A 102 8.32 15.20 -3.78
CA GLY A 102 8.31 14.04 -4.66
C GLY A 102 7.81 12.76 -4.03
N LYS A 103 7.58 12.77 -2.74
CA LYS A 103 7.06 11.60 -2.00
C LYS A 103 5.54 11.50 -2.13
N GLY A 104 4.96 10.51 -1.46
CA GLY A 104 3.52 10.30 -1.47
C GLY A 104 3.08 9.29 -2.50
N TRP A 105 1.78 9.21 -2.69
CA TRP A 105 1.15 8.20 -3.54
C TRP A 105 -0.07 8.79 -4.24
N VAL A 106 -0.65 8.02 -5.16
CA VAL A 106 -1.88 8.41 -5.84
C VAL A 106 -2.90 7.30 -5.67
N VAL A 107 -4.12 7.65 -5.25
CA VAL A 107 -5.22 6.69 -5.14
C VAL A 107 -6.01 6.74 -6.45
N LEU A 108 -6.10 5.60 -7.11
CA LEU A 108 -6.89 5.41 -8.31
C LEU A 108 -8.00 4.40 -8.04
N ALA A 109 -9.01 4.40 -8.90
CA ALA A 109 -10.02 3.36 -8.93
C ALA A 109 -9.95 2.63 -10.26
N ASP A 110 -10.17 1.33 -10.25
CA ASP A 110 -10.28 0.55 -11.47
C ASP A 110 -11.62 0.87 -12.17
N PRO A 111 -11.87 0.36 -13.39
CA PRO A 111 -13.12 0.68 -14.11
C PRO A 111 -14.41 0.30 -13.37
N GLU A 112 -14.33 -0.54 -12.34
CA GLU A 112 -15.49 -0.91 -11.54
C GLU A 112 -15.52 -0.20 -10.18
N GLY A 113 -14.60 0.74 -9.94
CA GLY A 113 -14.58 1.55 -8.73
C GLY A 113 -13.77 0.98 -7.57
N ASN A 114 -13.03 -0.10 -7.78
CA ASN A 114 -12.17 -0.65 -6.73
C ASN A 114 -10.92 0.21 -6.57
N GLU A 115 -10.68 0.70 -5.36
CA GLU A 115 -9.58 1.60 -5.09
C GLU A 115 -8.27 0.87 -4.86
N PHE A 116 -7.19 1.48 -5.32
CA PHE A 116 -5.82 1.02 -5.07
C PHE A 116 -4.88 2.21 -5.09
N CYS A 117 -3.69 2.02 -4.51
CA CYS A 117 -2.69 3.08 -4.43
C CYS A 117 -1.50 2.78 -5.33
N VAL A 118 -1.01 3.82 -6.00
CA VAL A 118 0.23 3.74 -6.80
C VAL A 118 1.33 4.45 -6.02
N GLU A 119 2.38 3.70 -5.67
CA GLU A 119 3.51 4.21 -4.92
C GLU A 119 4.70 4.49 -5.84
N ARG A 120 5.71 5.18 -5.30
CA ARG A 120 6.97 5.37 -6.01
C ARG A 120 7.62 4.01 -6.27
N SER A 121 8.32 3.90 -7.40
CA SER A 121 9.11 2.71 -7.70
C SER A 121 10.25 2.55 -6.68
N ALA A 122 10.84 1.34 -6.64
CA ALA A 122 11.98 1.11 -5.76
C ALA A 122 13.15 2.01 -6.14
N ALA A 123 13.37 2.26 -7.43
CA ALA A 123 14.43 3.14 -7.90
C ALA A 123 14.21 4.59 -7.44
N GLU A 124 12.97 5.07 -7.45
CA GLU A 124 12.65 6.42 -6.97
C GLU A 124 12.90 6.56 -5.47
N ARG A 125 12.70 5.49 -4.71
CA ARG A 125 12.89 5.51 -3.26
C ARG A 125 14.34 5.54 -2.82
N VAL A 126 15.24 5.03 -3.66
CA VAL A 126 16.68 5.00 -3.35
C VAL A 126 17.27 6.41 -3.23
N GLY A 127 16.75 7.36 -3.99
CA GLY A 127 17.23 8.74 -3.97
C GLY A 127 16.62 9.62 -2.91
N GLY A 128 15.77 9.08 -2.08
CA GLY A 128 15.10 9.88 -1.09
C GLY A 128 14.11 9.17 -0.27
#